data_24a25b987eca41fbb640db6ebdddb64d
#
_entry.id   24a25b987eca41fbb640db6ebdddb64d
#
_cell.length_a   1.000
_cell.length_b   1.000
_cell.length_c   1.000
_cell.angle_alpha   90.00
_cell.angle_beta   90.00
_cell.angle_gamma   90.00
#
_symmetry.space_group_name_H-M   'P 1'
#
loop_
_entity.id
_entity.type
_entity.pdbx_description
1 polymer ?
#
loop_
_entity_poly.entity_id
_entity_poly.type
_entity_poly.pdbx_seq_one_letter_code
_entity_poly.pdbx_strand_id
1 'polypeptide(L)'
;TKCIEKLEKLTDNKIFPLTVEPKIDGLAISLIYIDGLLVKGLTRGDGFVGEDVTHNIKTIMNIPLKLKQYIEGEVEVRGEIFMPKESFEQLNNQKINDQKKLDHLSQLDKKEMTIEQVKKLKELRNEGTSEFINARNAAAGSLRQKDSTITAKRDLRLLAYQLIEHDQQAIESYSDQIGLLKDLGFSTNEVTITKDIKNVESELQRIEDNRNNFNYQIDGAVLKVNSSITQDELGFTSKAPRWAIAFKFSAEEQTTQLLDIKLQVGRTGAITPVAVLKPVNVGGALVSFATLHNPDEIKRKDLRINDYVIVRRAGDVIPEVVSSIPERRESSSKSWSLQKKCLCEEYSIEFVNEEKVPRCAGKEKCKIASKEALIFFGSKSGLDIDGLGRETVETLLNENLISNFEDLYSLNYDQLINLPQWKEKKTINLLNAIKESINVEPSKLLAALGIRFVGKQTSKLLVNSFGSLESVFNADKLDLQQIHGISDSVINSIAEWYSENSNKKLIDNLTKIGFKVNTLVKTSQGQLSGKTFVLTGTLSHY
;
A
#
# COMPACT_ATOMS: atom_id res chain seq x y z
N THR A 1 2.78 -26.94 4.80
CA THR A 1 1.94 -27.65 5.79
C THR A 1 0.85 -26.75 6.37
N LYS A 2 1.12 -25.67 7.15
CA LYS A 2 0.07 -24.79 7.76
C LYS A 2 -0.93 -24.18 6.77
N CYS A 3 -0.49 -23.87 5.55
CA CYS A 3 -1.36 -23.30 4.50
C CYS A 3 -2.37 -24.35 3.99
N ILE A 4 -1.90 -25.57 3.80
CA ILE A 4 -2.71 -26.68 3.32
C ILE A 4 -3.68 -27.13 4.41
N GLU A 5 -3.22 -27.26 5.67
CA GLU A 5 -4.08 -27.52 6.84
C GLU A 5 -5.20 -26.48 6.98
N LYS A 6 -4.94 -25.23 6.59
CA LYS A 6 -5.96 -24.19 6.61
C LYS A 6 -7.01 -24.40 5.50
N LEU A 7 -6.60 -24.78 4.30
CA LEU A 7 -7.53 -25.11 3.20
C LEU A 7 -8.34 -26.36 3.53
N GLU A 8 -7.71 -27.41 4.05
CA GLU A 8 -8.38 -28.64 4.47
C GLU A 8 -9.46 -28.39 5.53
N LYS A 9 -9.16 -27.53 6.53
CA LYS A 9 -10.16 -27.12 7.53
C LYS A 9 -11.31 -26.31 6.96
N LEU A 10 -11.07 -25.50 5.93
CA LEU A 10 -12.11 -24.69 5.30
C LEU A 10 -13.01 -25.50 4.35
N THR A 11 -12.57 -26.69 3.92
CA THR A 11 -13.25 -27.56 2.97
C THR A 11 -13.70 -28.88 3.57
N ASP A 12 -13.81 -28.97 4.91
CA ASP A 12 -14.19 -30.20 5.63
C ASP A 12 -13.35 -31.43 5.24
N ASN A 13 -12.02 -31.22 5.07
CA ASN A 13 -11.04 -32.24 4.68
C ASN A 13 -11.31 -32.94 3.32
N LYS A 14 -12.01 -32.28 2.41
CA LYS A 14 -12.16 -32.78 1.05
C LYS A 14 -10.88 -32.61 0.26
N ILE A 15 -10.42 -33.67 -0.41
CA ILE A 15 -9.30 -33.58 -1.36
C ILE A 15 -9.83 -32.96 -2.66
N PHE A 16 -9.28 -31.82 -3.05
CA PHE A 16 -9.63 -31.12 -4.30
C PHE A 16 -8.37 -30.75 -5.08
N PRO A 17 -8.47 -30.57 -6.40
CA PRO A 17 -7.34 -30.12 -7.20
C PRO A 17 -6.89 -28.72 -6.78
N LEU A 18 -5.60 -28.57 -6.57
CA LEU A 18 -4.93 -27.29 -6.36
C LEU A 18 -4.11 -26.92 -7.59
N THR A 19 -4.01 -25.65 -7.86
CA THR A 19 -3.05 -25.08 -8.81
C THR A 19 -1.91 -24.42 -8.07
N VAL A 20 -0.70 -24.55 -8.62
CA VAL A 20 0.50 -23.87 -8.14
C VAL A 20 1.09 -23.06 -9.28
N GLU A 21 1.35 -21.79 -9.02
CA GLU A 21 1.92 -20.87 -10.01
C GLU A 21 2.93 -19.91 -9.39
N PRO A 22 3.92 -19.38 -10.15
CA PRO A 22 4.84 -18.37 -9.66
C PRO A 22 4.09 -17.09 -9.27
N LYS A 23 4.46 -16.51 -8.12
CA LYS A 23 3.95 -15.22 -7.67
C LYS A 23 4.82 -14.09 -8.23
N ILE A 24 4.29 -13.41 -9.25
CA ILE A 24 4.99 -12.32 -9.92
C ILE A 24 5.10 -11.13 -8.97
N ASP A 25 6.27 -10.52 -8.92
CA ASP A 25 6.49 -9.27 -8.20
C ASP A 25 6.39 -8.07 -9.15
N GLY A 26 5.17 -7.64 -9.40
CA GLY A 26 4.81 -6.57 -10.32
C GLY A 26 3.79 -5.59 -9.76
N LEU A 27 2.96 -5.05 -10.63
CA LEU A 27 1.84 -4.16 -10.32
C LEU A 27 0.54 -4.77 -10.84
N ALA A 28 -0.38 -5.07 -9.92
CA ALA A 28 -1.70 -5.57 -10.29
C ALA A 28 -2.51 -4.54 -11.06
N ILE A 29 -3.16 -4.99 -12.14
CA ILE A 29 -3.95 -4.19 -13.05
C ILE A 29 -5.27 -4.88 -13.37
N SER A 30 -6.34 -4.09 -13.57
CA SER A 30 -7.61 -4.51 -14.16
C SER A 30 -7.75 -3.89 -15.54
N LEU A 31 -8.03 -4.72 -16.53
CA LEU A 31 -8.28 -4.33 -17.91
C LEU A 31 -9.77 -4.58 -18.22
N ILE A 32 -10.48 -3.55 -18.63
CA ILE A 32 -11.90 -3.63 -18.96
C ILE A 32 -12.05 -3.58 -20.48
N TYR A 33 -12.69 -4.61 -21.01
CA TYR A 33 -13.05 -4.74 -22.42
C TYR A 33 -14.56 -4.64 -22.57
N ILE A 34 -15.02 -3.94 -23.60
CA ILE A 34 -16.41 -3.91 -24.01
C ILE A 34 -16.45 -4.38 -25.47
N ASP A 35 -17.27 -5.39 -25.74
CA ASP A 35 -17.38 -6.01 -27.06
C ASP A 35 -16.03 -6.40 -27.68
N GLY A 36 -15.15 -6.89 -26.82
CA GLY A 36 -13.81 -7.33 -27.17
C GLY A 36 -12.79 -6.20 -27.39
N LEU A 37 -13.11 -4.93 -27.15
CA LEU A 37 -12.20 -3.78 -27.29
C LEU A 37 -11.76 -3.25 -25.92
N LEU A 38 -10.46 -3.00 -25.73
CA LEU A 38 -9.92 -2.41 -24.51
C LEU A 38 -10.40 -0.96 -24.32
N VAL A 39 -11.22 -0.72 -23.29
CA VAL A 39 -11.74 0.61 -22.94
C VAL A 39 -11.04 1.23 -21.76
N LYS A 40 -10.68 0.45 -20.72
CA LYS A 40 -10.00 0.96 -19.52
C LYS A 40 -8.91 0.04 -19.01
N GLY A 41 -7.88 0.66 -18.43
CA GLY A 41 -6.86 0.00 -17.63
C GLY A 41 -6.72 0.71 -16.29
N LEU A 42 -6.94 -0.01 -15.18
CA LEU A 42 -7.04 0.54 -13.83
C LEU A 42 -6.01 -0.12 -12.92
N THR A 43 -5.31 0.65 -12.10
CA THR A 43 -4.47 0.08 -11.03
C THR A 43 -5.34 -0.47 -9.92
N ARG A 44 -4.79 -1.35 -9.08
CA ARG A 44 -5.50 -1.93 -7.93
C ARG A 44 -6.05 -0.88 -6.95
N GLY A 45 -5.39 0.28 -6.83
CA GLY A 45 -5.75 1.32 -5.87
C GLY A 45 -5.87 0.78 -4.44
N ASP A 46 -6.96 1.15 -3.77
CA ASP A 46 -7.31 0.66 -2.42
C ASP A 46 -8.24 -0.58 -2.44
N GLY A 47 -8.47 -1.13 -3.62
CA GLY A 47 -9.36 -2.26 -3.86
C GLY A 47 -10.77 -1.86 -4.32
N PHE A 48 -11.13 -0.57 -4.26
CA PHE A 48 -12.40 -0.03 -4.73
C PHE A 48 -12.22 1.05 -5.81
N VAL A 49 -11.19 1.89 -5.66
CA VAL A 49 -10.87 2.96 -6.59
C VAL A 49 -9.42 2.81 -7.03
N GLY A 50 -9.21 2.61 -8.31
CA GLY A 50 -7.91 2.54 -8.97
C GLY A 50 -7.62 3.79 -9.79
N GLU A 51 -6.34 4.06 -10.04
CA GLU A 51 -5.89 5.12 -10.93
C GLU A 51 -6.09 4.66 -12.40
N ASP A 52 -6.70 5.51 -13.22
CA ASP A 52 -6.84 5.26 -14.65
C ASP A 52 -5.49 5.47 -15.36
N VAL A 53 -4.95 4.38 -15.88
CA VAL A 53 -3.68 4.32 -16.60
C VAL A 53 -3.87 3.83 -18.04
N THR A 54 -5.07 3.98 -18.59
CA THR A 54 -5.46 3.46 -19.91
C THR A 54 -4.51 3.90 -21.02
N HIS A 55 -4.08 5.16 -21.01
CA HIS A 55 -3.16 5.68 -22.04
C HIS A 55 -1.81 4.95 -22.01
N ASN A 56 -1.32 4.64 -20.83
CA ASN A 56 -0.05 3.94 -20.65
C ASN A 56 -0.21 2.45 -20.99
N ILE A 57 -1.31 1.83 -20.56
CA ILE A 57 -1.64 0.43 -20.86
C ILE A 57 -1.66 0.17 -22.37
N LYS A 58 -2.24 1.07 -23.16
CA LYS A 58 -2.32 0.94 -24.63
C LYS A 58 -0.96 0.94 -25.32
N THR A 59 0.12 1.30 -24.64
CA THR A 59 1.49 1.25 -25.18
C THR A 59 2.22 -0.06 -24.89
N ILE A 60 1.64 -0.95 -24.07
CA ILE A 60 2.27 -2.21 -23.67
C ILE A 60 1.99 -3.27 -24.74
N MET A 61 3.04 -3.75 -25.38
CA MET A 61 2.99 -4.56 -26.61
C MET A 61 2.22 -5.88 -26.47
N ASN A 62 2.27 -6.53 -25.30
CA ASN A 62 1.62 -7.83 -25.12
C ASN A 62 0.23 -7.74 -24.47
N ILE A 63 -0.36 -6.55 -24.43
CA ILE A 63 -1.76 -6.35 -24.04
C ILE A 63 -2.61 -6.25 -25.30
N PRO A 64 -3.58 -7.15 -25.51
CA PRO A 64 -4.46 -7.08 -26.66
C PRO A 64 -5.34 -5.81 -26.59
N LEU A 65 -5.25 -4.92 -27.58
CA LEU A 65 -6.20 -3.80 -27.71
C LEU A 65 -7.58 -4.29 -28.19
N LYS A 66 -7.60 -5.44 -28.87
CA LYS A 66 -8.78 -6.19 -29.26
C LYS A 66 -8.55 -7.66 -28.93
N LEU A 67 -9.50 -8.27 -28.25
CA LEU A 67 -9.45 -9.71 -27.95
C LEU A 67 -9.45 -10.53 -29.24
N LYS A 68 -8.71 -11.65 -29.25
CA LYS A 68 -8.65 -12.54 -30.42
C LYS A 68 -9.98 -13.25 -30.70
N GLN A 69 -10.77 -13.50 -29.66
CA GLN A 69 -12.12 -14.00 -29.78
C GLN A 69 -13.08 -12.89 -29.36
N TYR A 70 -14.18 -12.76 -30.07
CA TYR A 70 -15.23 -11.78 -29.74
C TYR A 70 -16.00 -12.26 -28.53
N ILE A 71 -16.16 -11.39 -27.55
CA ILE A 71 -17.01 -11.56 -26.39
C ILE A 71 -17.94 -10.35 -26.36
N GLU A 72 -19.24 -10.60 -26.35
CA GLU A 72 -20.27 -9.58 -26.20
C GLU A 72 -20.33 -9.09 -24.75
N GLY A 73 -20.53 -7.78 -24.57
CA GLY A 73 -20.65 -7.15 -23.26
C GLY A 73 -19.32 -6.79 -22.62
N GLU A 74 -19.36 -6.59 -21.29
CA GLU A 74 -18.21 -6.18 -20.49
C GLU A 74 -17.44 -7.40 -19.96
N VAL A 75 -16.13 -7.35 -20.07
CA VAL A 75 -15.19 -8.36 -19.54
C VAL A 75 -14.07 -7.67 -18.80
N GLU A 76 -13.81 -8.07 -17.55
CA GLU A 76 -12.65 -7.62 -16.78
C GLU A 76 -11.58 -8.72 -16.75
N VAL A 77 -10.36 -8.37 -17.21
CA VAL A 77 -9.16 -9.23 -17.11
C VAL A 77 -8.21 -8.65 -16.10
N ARG A 78 -7.80 -9.44 -15.11
CA ARG A 78 -6.77 -9.05 -14.14
C ARG A 78 -5.45 -9.73 -14.44
N GLY A 79 -4.37 -8.96 -14.25
CA GLY A 79 -3.02 -9.42 -14.47
C GLY A 79 -2.01 -8.64 -13.65
N GLU A 80 -0.75 -9.06 -13.75
CA GLU A 80 0.37 -8.37 -13.14
C GLU A 80 1.24 -7.75 -14.23
N ILE A 81 1.47 -6.43 -14.17
CA ILE A 81 2.45 -5.76 -15.02
C ILE A 81 3.80 -5.82 -14.34
N PHE A 82 4.79 -6.21 -15.09
CA PHE A 82 6.16 -6.33 -14.64
C PHE A 82 7.16 -5.77 -15.67
N MET A 83 8.36 -5.52 -15.23
CA MET A 83 9.51 -5.20 -16.08
C MET A 83 10.44 -6.43 -16.10
N PRO A 84 10.85 -6.95 -17.28
CA PRO A 84 11.85 -7.99 -17.36
C PRO A 84 13.15 -7.61 -16.65
N LYS A 85 13.85 -8.60 -16.06
CA LYS A 85 15.09 -8.38 -15.32
C LYS A 85 16.14 -7.62 -16.12
N GLU A 86 16.38 -8.07 -17.36
CA GLU A 86 17.34 -7.41 -18.27
C GLU A 86 16.95 -5.96 -18.57
N SER A 87 15.68 -5.71 -18.82
CA SER A 87 15.17 -4.35 -19.09
C SER A 87 15.29 -3.45 -17.88
N PHE A 88 15.11 -3.99 -16.68
CA PHE A 88 15.32 -3.28 -15.41
C PHE A 88 16.79 -2.89 -15.22
N GLU A 89 17.72 -3.80 -15.47
CA GLU A 89 19.16 -3.52 -15.37
C GLU A 89 19.61 -2.48 -16.39
N GLN A 90 19.14 -2.60 -17.64
CA GLN A 90 19.41 -1.60 -18.69
C GLN A 90 18.88 -0.23 -18.31
N LEU A 91 17.68 -0.15 -17.76
CA LEU A 91 17.06 1.09 -17.32
C LEU A 91 17.87 1.74 -16.19
N ASN A 92 18.30 0.99 -15.18
CA ASN A 92 19.10 1.53 -14.09
C ASN A 92 20.48 1.98 -14.57
N ASN A 93 21.14 1.22 -15.45
CA ASN A 93 22.40 1.65 -16.07
C ASN A 93 22.22 2.96 -16.85
N GLN A 94 21.11 3.13 -17.56
CA GLN A 94 20.79 4.39 -18.24
C GLN A 94 20.62 5.52 -17.22
N LYS A 95 19.89 5.30 -16.11
CA LYS A 95 19.70 6.29 -15.04
C LYS A 95 21.00 6.76 -14.42
N ILE A 96 21.95 5.84 -14.17
CA ILE A 96 23.31 6.16 -13.69
C ILE A 96 24.03 7.08 -14.67
N ASN A 97 23.98 6.75 -15.97
CA ASN A 97 24.62 7.57 -17.00
C ASN A 97 23.94 8.94 -17.13
N ASP A 98 22.63 9.00 -17.01
CA ASP A 98 21.85 10.24 -17.07
C ASP A 98 22.11 11.12 -15.84
N GLN A 99 22.34 10.51 -14.64
CA GLN A 99 22.78 11.26 -13.46
C GLN A 99 24.15 11.92 -13.70
N LYS A 100 25.13 11.18 -14.24
CA LYS A 100 26.45 11.75 -14.58
C LYS A 100 26.35 12.91 -15.57
N LYS A 101 25.45 12.80 -16.57
CA LYS A 101 25.20 13.89 -17.53
C LYS A 101 24.53 15.08 -16.85
N LEU A 102 23.56 14.83 -15.95
CA LEU A 102 22.89 15.88 -15.19
C LEU A 102 23.87 16.65 -14.31
N ASP A 103 24.77 15.93 -13.61
CA ASP A 103 25.80 16.54 -12.77
C ASP A 103 26.76 17.40 -13.60
N HIS A 104 27.23 16.88 -14.73
CA HIS A 104 28.09 17.63 -15.65
C HIS A 104 27.38 18.89 -16.19
N LEU A 105 26.16 18.77 -16.72
CA LEU A 105 25.41 19.92 -17.23
C LEU A 105 25.05 20.94 -16.15
N SER A 106 24.85 20.49 -14.91
CA SER A 106 24.53 21.37 -13.78
C SER A 106 25.70 22.20 -13.30
N GLN A 107 26.94 21.83 -13.63
CA GLN A 107 28.17 22.55 -13.31
C GLN A 107 28.53 23.62 -14.36
N LEU A 108 27.92 23.57 -15.55
CA LEU A 108 28.18 24.56 -16.61
C LEU A 108 27.50 25.91 -16.30
N ASP A 109 28.12 27.01 -16.67
CA ASP A 109 27.47 28.32 -16.58
C ASP A 109 26.30 28.36 -17.57
N LYS A 110 25.12 28.74 -17.06
CA LYS A 110 23.89 28.84 -17.86
C LYS A 110 24.01 29.76 -19.06
N LYS A 111 24.92 30.74 -19.00
CA LYS A 111 25.15 31.69 -20.10
C LYS A 111 25.96 31.09 -21.25
N GLU A 112 26.73 30.03 -20.96
CA GLU A 112 27.59 29.37 -21.94
C GLU A 112 26.97 28.10 -22.51
N MET A 113 25.81 27.66 -21.97
CA MET A 113 25.13 26.46 -22.43
C MET A 113 24.50 26.63 -23.81
N THR A 114 24.71 25.66 -24.68
CA THR A 114 23.98 25.56 -25.95
C THR A 114 22.49 25.30 -25.74
N ILE A 115 21.64 25.63 -26.71
CA ILE A 115 20.20 25.38 -26.66
C ILE A 115 19.92 23.90 -26.44
N GLU A 116 20.71 23.02 -27.04
CA GLU A 116 20.59 21.56 -26.92
C GLU A 116 20.92 21.07 -25.51
N GLN A 117 21.97 21.64 -24.88
CA GLN A 117 22.34 21.35 -23.50
C GLN A 117 21.25 21.79 -22.50
N VAL A 118 20.66 22.98 -22.70
CA VAL A 118 19.55 23.48 -21.89
C VAL A 118 18.31 22.60 -22.02
N LYS A 119 18.01 22.15 -23.25
CA LYS A 119 16.89 21.23 -23.51
C LYS A 119 17.13 19.89 -22.79
N LYS A 120 18.34 19.32 -22.93
CA LYS A 120 18.72 18.05 -22.29
C LYS A 120 18.68 18.12 -20.77
N LEU A 121 19.17 19.23 -20.19
CA LEU A 121 19.10 19.48 -18.75
C LEU A 121 17.64 19.49 -18.23
N LYS A 122 16.73 20.11 -18.98
CA LYS A 122 15.30 20.10 -18.63
C LYS A 122 14.68 18.69 -18.72
N GLU A 123 14.99 17.95 -19.78
CA GLU A 123 14.54 16.56 -19.97
C GLU A 123 14.99 15.68 -18.80
N LEU A 124 16.29 15.68 -18.47
CA LEU A 124 16.86 14.88 -17.38
C LEU A 124 16.22 15.22 -16.02
N ARG A 125 15.97 16.51 -15.75
CA ARG A 125 15.27 16.94 -14.52
C ARG A 125 13.82 16.50 -14.47
N ASN A 126 13.12 16.51 -15.61
CA ASN A 126 11.71 16.11 -15.68
C ASN A 126 11.53 14.59 -15.55
N GLU A 127 12.38 13.81 -16.21
CA GLU A 127 12.32 12.34 -16.18
C GLU A 127 12.88 11.77 -14.88
N GLY A 128 13.66 12.55 -14.12
CA GLY A 128 14.40 12.11 -12.94
C GLY A 128 15.49 11.10 -13.28
N THR A 129 16.60 11.15 -12.57
CA THR A 129 17.79 10.33 -12.82
C THR A 129 18.04 9.28 -11.73
N SER A 130 17.24 9.26 -10.66
CA SER A 130 17.38 8.31 -9.58
C SER A 130 17.11 6.87 -10.06
N GLU A 131 17.95 5.94 -9.63
CA GLU A 131 17.77 4.52 -9.88
C GLU A 131 16.51 3.98 -9.20
N PHE A 132 15.91 2.95 -9.80
CA PHE A 132 14.83 2.23 -9.17
C PHE A 132 15.39 1.15 -8.24
N ILE A 133 14.79 0.99 -7.07
CA ILE A 133 15.22 0.04 -6.05
C ILE A 133 15.03 -1.42 -6.50
N ASN A 134 13.95 -1.70 -7.24
CA ASN A 134 13.62 -3.02 -7.76
C ASN A 134 12.76 -2.93 -9.03
N ALA A 135 12.60 -4.05 -9.74
CA ALA A 135 11.84 -4.11 -10.98
C ALA A 135 10.35 -3.79 -10.78
N ARG A 136 9.76 -4.12 -9.62
CA ARG A 136 8.39 -3.73 -9.26
C ARG A 136 8.23 -2.21 -9.21
N ASN A 137 9.15 -1.51 -8.53
CA ASN A 137 9.11 -0.05 -8.46
C ASN A 137 9.35 0.59 -9.82
N ALA A 138 10.23 0.00 -10.64
CA ALA A 138 10.46 0.43 -12.01
C ALA A 138 9.21 0.27 -12.88
N ALA A 139 8.52 -0.87 -12.79
CA ALA A 139 7.28 -1.12 -13.49
C ALA A 139 6.18 -0.13 -13.05
N ALA A 140 5.97 0.02 -11.74
CA ALA A 140 4.96 0.93 -11.18
C ALA A 140 5.23 2.40 -11.55
N GLY A 141 6.48 2.85 -11.46
CA GLY A 141 6.88 4.21 -11.84
C GLY A 141 6.78 4.46 -13.34
N SER A 142 7.07 3.45 -14.16
CA SER A 142 6.95 3.54 -15.63
C SER A 142 5.50 3.54 -16.09
N LEU A 143 4.61 2.79 -15.42
CA LEU A 143 3.19 2.76 -15.77
C LEU A 143 2.43 4.04 -15.40
N ARG A 144 2.88 4.78 -14.40
CA ARG A 144 2.21 6.00 -13.90
C ARG A 144 2.78 7.28 -14.48
N GLN A 145 3.41 7.22 -15.65
CA GLN A 145 3.91 8.41 -16.32
C GLN A 145 2.74 9.26 -16.86
N LYS A 146 2.86 10.58 -16.73
CA LYS A 146 1.89 11.52 -17.32
C LYS A 146 1.95 11.53 -18.85
N ASP A 147 3.13 11.27 -19.40
CA ASP A 147 3.39 11.13 -20.82
C ASP A 147 3.55 9.65 -21.18
N SER A 148 2.60 9.10 -21.90
CA SER A 148 2.59 7.69 -22.32
C SER A 148 3.73 7.34 -23.28
N THR A 149 4.38 8.32 -23.91
CA THR A 149 5.56 8.07 -24.75
C THR A 149 6.75 7.60 -23.93
N ILE A 150 6.84 7.98 -22.65
CA ILE A 150 7.85 7.48 -21.72
C ILE A 150 7.55 6.01 -21.38
N THR A 151 6.29 5.67 -21.12
CA THR A 151 5.87 4.28 -20.88
C THR A 151 6.14 3.40 -22.09
N ALA A 152 5.86 3.89 -23.29
CA ALA A 152 6.11 3.18 -24.55
C ALA A 152 7.58 2.78 -24.77
N LYS A 153 8.51 3.57 -24.23
CA LYS A 153 9.97 3.28 -24.29
C LYS A 153 10.42 2.27 -23.21
N ARG A 154 9.54 1.91 -22.27
CA ARG A 154 9.83 0.95 -21.21
C ARG A 154 9.33 -0.42 -21.63
N ASP A 155 10.14 -1.46 -21.49
CA ASP A 155 9.73 -2.84 -21.75
C ASP A 155 8.86 -3.34 -20.58
N LEU A 156 7.59 -2.90 -20.55
CA LEU A 156 6.59 -3.41 -19.63
C LEU A 156 5.85 -4.57 -20.28
N ARG A 157 5.52 -5.59 -19.50
CA ARG A 157 4.76 -6.76 -19.96
C ARG A 157 3.70 -7.14 -18.95
N LEU A 158 2.63 -7.77 -19.43
CA LEU A 158 1.52 -8.29 -18.63
C LEU A 158 1.55 -9.82 -18.60
N LEU A 159 1.28 -10.40 -17.42
CA LEU A 159 0.81 -11.78 -17.30
C LEU A 159 -0.58 -11.75 -16.68
N ALA A 160 -1.58 -12.22 -17.44
CA ALA A 160 -2.96 -12.31 -16.99
C ALA A 160 -3.14 -13.55 -16.10
N TYR A 161 -3.93 -13.41 -15.03
CA TYR A 161 -4.17 -14.50 -14.09
C TYR A 161 -5.63 -14.65 -13.66
N GLN A 162 -6.53 -13.77 -14.07
CA GLN A 162 -7.94 -13.88 -13.72
C GLN A 162 -8.84 -13.21 -14.77
N LEU A 163 -9.95 -13.85 -15.07
CA LEU A 163 -11.07 -13.32 -15.86
C LEU A 163 -12.25 -13.14 -14.90
N ILE A 164 -12.88 -11.99 -14.91
CA ILE A 164 -14.05 -11.66 -14.09
C ILE A 164 -15.16 -11.24 -15.03
N GLU A 165 -16.38 -11.65 -14.72
CA GLU A 165 -17.59 -11.39 -15.48
C GLU A 165 -17.51 -11.82 -16.94
N HIS A 166 -18.18 -12.91 -17.23
CA HIS A 166 -18.40 -13.43 -18.56
C HIS A 166 -19.72 -14.17 -18.58
N ASP A 167 -20.72 -13.57 -19.17
CA ASP A 167 -22.10 -14.08 -19.18
C ASP A 167 -22.34 -15.36 -20.00
N GLN A 168 -21.36 -15.85 -20.76
CA GLN A 168 -21.65 -16.84 -21.80
C GLN A 168 -21.28 -18.29 -21.50
N GLN A 169 -20.41 -18.60 -20.54
CA GLN A 169 -20.12 -19.99 -20.15
C GLN A 169 -19.59 -20.06 -18.71
N ALA A 170 -20.19 -20.96 -17.92
CA ALA A 170 -19.65 -21.29 -16.61
C ALA A 170 -18.25 -21.93 -16.78
N ILE A 171 -17.20 -21.22 -16.35
CA ILE A 171 -15.84 -21.76 -16.35
C ILE A 171 -15.72 -22.70 -15.15
N GLU A 172 -15.56 -24.01 -15.42
CA GLU A 172 -15.57 -25.04 -14.37
C GLU A 172 -14.34 -25.01 -13.46
N SER A 173 -13.20 -24.56 -14.01
CA SER A 173 -11.95 -24.56 -13.25
C SER A 173 -11.07 -23.35 -13.55
N TYR A 174 -10.18 -23.04 -12.61
CA TYR A 174 -9.14 -22.01 -12.79
C TYR A 174 -8.19 -22.33 -13.97
N SER A 175 -7.87 -23.60 -14.17
CA SER A 175 -7.04 -24.02 -15.31
C SER A 175 -7.73 -23.74 -16.66
N ASP A 176 -9.04 -23.91 -16.75
CA ASP A 176 -9.79 -23.60 -17.96
C ASP A 176 -9.86 -22.08 -18.20
N GLN A 177 -9.97 -21.30 -17.11
CA GLN A 177 -9.88 -19.85 -17.16
C GLN A 177 -8.54 -19.39 -17.74
N ILE A 178 -7.43 -19.99 -17.33
CA ILE A 178 -6.10 -19.70 -17.88
C ILE A 178 -6.00 -20.09 -19.36
N GLY A 179 -6.62 -21.20 -19.76
CA GLY A 179 -6.76 -21.61 -21.16
C GLY A 179 -7.49 -20.55 -21.98
N LEU A 180 -8.65 -20.10 -21.52
CA LEU A 180 -9.43 -19.08 -22.17
C LEU A 180 -8.68 -17.74 -22.29
N LEU A 181 -7.95 -17.31 -21.25
CA LEU A 181 -7.12 -16.12 -21.31
C LEU A 181 -6.06 -16.21 -22.43
N LYS A 182 -5.45 -17.38 -22.65
CA LYS A 182 -4.52 -17.60 -23.79
C LYS A 182 -5.22 -17.49 -25.14
N ASP A 183 -6.41 -18.07 -25.25
CA ASP A 183 -7.22 -18.02 -26.48
C ASP A 183 -7.68 -16.59 -26.79
N LEU A 184 -7.94 -15.78 -25.77
CA LEU A 184 -8.23 -14.34 -25.90
C LEU A 184 -7.00 -13.50 -26.29
N GLY A 185 -5.80 -14.08 -26.26
CA GLY A 185 -4.56 -13.45 -26.70
C GLY A 185 -3.66 -12.92 -25.59
N PHE A 186 -3.93 -13.27 -24.32
CA PHE A 186 -3.07 -12.87 -23.21
C PHE A 186 -1.91 -13.84 -22.98
N SER A 187 -0.80 -13.30 -22.52
CA SER A 187 0.25 -14.12 -21.89
C SER A 187 -0.18 -14.44 -20.46
N THR A 188 0.05 -15.67 -20.02
CA THR A 188 -0.29 -16.17 -18.68
C THR A 188 0.89 -16.89 -18.06
N ASN A 189 0.85 -17.11 -16.74
CA ASN A 189 1.77 -18.03 -16.07
C ASN A 189 1.56 -19.48 -16.51
N GLU A 190 2.62 -20.29 -16.35
CA GLU A 190 2.46 -21.73 -16.29
C GLU A 190 1.80 -22.12 -14.96
N VAL A 191 0.81 -23.00 -15.04
CA VAL A 191 0.03 -23.46 -13.89
C VAL A 191 0.16 -24.96 -13.78
N THR A 192 0.68 -25.44 -12.66
CA THR A 192 0.75 -26.88 -12.35
C THR A 192 -0.46 -27.29 -11.53
N ILE A 193 -1.17 -28.33 -11.97
CA ILE A 193 -2.36 -28.86 -11.27
C ILE A 193 -1.95 -30.11 -10.50
N THR A 194 -2.34 -30.19 -9.23
CA THR A 194 -2.10 -31.38 -8.39
C THR A 194 -3.18 -31.59 -7.34
N LYS A 195 -3.39 -32.86 -6.97
CA LYS A 195 -4.25 -33.25 -5.84
C LYS A 195 -3.44 -33.75 -4.64
N ASP A 196 -2.14 -33.92 -4.81
CA ASP A 196 -1.25 -34.47 -3.78
C ASP A 196 -0.44 -33.35 -3.12
N ILE A 197 -0.48 -33.30 -1.80
CA ILE A 197 0.29 -32.34 -0.98
C ILE A 197 1.79 -32.46 -1.23
N LYS A 198 2.33 -33.67 -1.41
CA LYS A 198 3.75 -33.86 -1.69
C LYS A 198 4.16 -33.23 -3.02
N ASN A 199 3.28 -33.31 -4.02
CA ASN A 199 3.51 -32.66 -5.30
C ASN A 199 3.42 -31.13 -5.19
N VAL A 200 2.57 -30.60 -4.31
CA VAL A 200 2.55 -29.16 -4.00
C VAL A 200 3.90 -28.72 -3.43
N GLU A 201 4.44 -29.43 -2.46
CA GLU A 201 5.74 -29.11 -1.84
C GLU A 201 6.88 -29.19 -2.86
N SER A 202 6.89 -30.23 -3.70
CA SER A 202 7.88 -30.37 -4.77
C SER A 202 7.81 -29.24 -5.77
N GLU A 203 6.60 -28.79 -6.13
CA GLU A 203 6.39 -27.71 -7.08
C GLU A 203 6.78 -26.34 -6.50
N LEU A 204 6.48 -26.09 -5.23
CA LEU A 204 6.96 -24.90 -4.52
C LEU A 204 8.49 -24.83 -4.51
N GLN A 205 9.14 -25.95 -4.20
CA GLN A 205 10.60 -26.04 -4.23
C GLN A 205 11.15 -25.83 -5.64
N ARG A 206 10.53 -26.43 -6.67
CA ARG A 206 10.91 -26.25 -8.07
C ARG A 206 10.85 -24.77 -8.49
N ILE A 207 9.81 -24.06 -8.09
CA ILE A 207 9.66 -22.63 -8.40
C ILE A 207 10.73 -21.82 -7.67
N GLU A 208 11.00 -22.12 -6.39
CA GLU A 208 12.03 -21.44 -5.59
C GLU A 208 13.44 -21.65 -6.18
N ASP A 209 13.82 -22.89 -6.51
CA ASP A 209 15.11 -23.24 -7.10
C ASP A 209 15.33 -22.57 -8.47
N ASN A 210 14.25 -22.43 -9.25
CA ASN A 210 14.27 -21.78 -10.55
C ASN A 210 14.00 -20.27 -10.50
N ARG A 211 13.98 -19.64 -9.33
CA ARG A 211 13.68 -18.20 -9.16
C ARG A 211 14.51 -17.31 -10.09
N ASN A 212 15.77 -17.65 -10.29
CA ASN A 212 16.68 -16.87 -11.12
C ASN A 212 16.48 -17.07 -12.64
N ASN A 213 15.87 -18.18 -13.05
CA ASN A 213 15.65 -18.51 -14.46
C ASN A 213 14.43 -17.80 -15.06
N PHE A 214 13.50 -17.32 -14.23
CA PHE A 214 12.41 -16.47 -14.72
C PHE A 214 12.97 -15.12 -15.18
N ASN A 215 12.48 -14.62 -16.31
CA ASN A 215 12.87 -13.31 -16.83
C ASN A 215 12.20 -12.14 -16.08
N TYR A 216 11.39 -12.44 -15.07
CA TYR A 216 10.74 -11.50 -14.15
C TYR A 216 11.03 -11.86 -12.69
N GLN A 217 10.83 -10.90 -11.78
CA GLN A 217 10.99 -11.15 -10.36
C GLN A 217 9.77 -11.87 -9.80
N ILE A 218 10.01 -12.84 -8.91
CA ILE A 218 8.99 -13.55 -8.14
C ILE A 218 9.32 -13.47 -6.65
N ASP A 219 8.30 -13.28 -5.80
CA ASP A 219 8.45 -13.21 -4.34
C ASP A 219 7.86 -14.45 -3.64
N GLY A 220 7.47 -15.47 -4.42
CA GLY A 220 6.84 -16.68 -3.90
C GLY A 220 6.13 -17.48 -4.96
N ALA A 221 5.15 -18.24 -4.53
CA ALA A 221 4.19 -18.96 -5.36
C ALA A 221 2.76 -18.71 -4.85
N VAL A 222 1.77 -18.93 -5.69
CA VAL A 222 0.34 -18.86 -5.32
C VAL A 222 -0.27 -20.24 -5.49
N LEU A 223 -0.93 -20.71 -4.43
CA LEU A 223 -1.77 -21.90 -4.47
C LEU A 223 -3.22 -21.45 -4.59
N LYS A 224 -3.97 -22.04 -5.50
CA LYS A 224 -5.40 -21.79 -5.66
C LYS A 224 -6.18 -23.09 -5.73
N VAL A 225 -7.39 -23.09 -5.22
CA VAL A 225 -8.36 -24.17 -5.46
C VAL A 225 -8.74 -24.13 -6.94
N ASN A 226 -8.63 -25.26 -7.64
CA ASN A 226 -8.88 -25.29 -9.09
C ASN A 226 -10.36 -25.27 -9.46
N SER A 227 -11.25 -25.80 -8.63
CA SER A 227 -12.70 -25.85 -8.88
C SER A 227 -13.36 -24.51 -8.63
N SER A 228 -14.04 -23.94 -9.63
CA SER A 228 -14.78 -22.69 -9.53
C SER A 228 -15.92 -22.78 -8.51
N ILE A 229 -16.64 -23.88 -8.48
CA ILE A 229 -17.73 -24.13 -7.51
C ILE A 229 -17.18 -24.06 -6.07
N THR A 230 -16.04 -24.72 -5.82
CA THR A 230 -15.42 -24.69 -4.49
C THR A 230 -14.86 -23.31 -4.14
N GLN A 231 -14.38 -22.54 -5.13
CA GLN A 231 -13.97 -21.15 -4.92
C GLN A 231 -15.14 -20.28 -4.44
N ASP A 232 -16.30 -20.43 -5.05
CA ASP A 232 -17.53 -19.70 -4.70
C ASP A 232 -18.03 -20.10 -3.29
N GLU A 233 -18.01 -21.40 -2.95
CA GLU A 233 -18.33 -21.88 -1.60
C GLU A 233 -17.41 -21.29 -0.51
N LEU A 234 -16.11 -21.19 -0.78
CA LEU A 234 -15.12 -20.62 0.14
C LEU A 234 -15.23 -19.09 0.25
N GLY A 235 -15.58 -18.43 -0.85
CA GLY A 235 -15.79 -16.99 -0.93
C GLY A 235 -14.56 -16.16 -0.58
N PHE A 236 -14.82 -14.95 -0.06
CA PHE A 236 -13.82 -13.93 0.19
C PHE A 236 -13.78 -13.49 1.65
N THR A 237 -12.63 -13.00 2.08
CA THR A 237 -12.51 -12.13 3.25
C THR A 237 -12.63 -10.67 2.79
N SER A 238 -12.64 -9.72 3.73
CA SER A 238 -12.61 -8.29 3.38
C SER A 238 -11.38 -7.85 2.55
N LYS A 239 -10.34 -8.69 2.43
CA LYS A 239 -9.06 -8.33 1.80
C LYS A 239 -8.60 -9.28 0.72
N ALA A 240 -9.02 -10.53 0.73
CA ALA A 240 -8.50 -11.57 -0.14
C ALA A 240 -9.45 -12.75 -0.30
N PRO A 241 -9.38 -13.52 -1.40
CA PRO A 241 -10.08 -14.78 -1.53
C PRO A 241 -9.62 -15.79 -0.47
N ARG A 242 -10.53 -16.63 0.01
CA ARG A 242 -10.21 -17.72 0.95
C ARG A 242 -9.64 -18.94 0.24
N TRP A 243 -9.90 -19.06 -1.04
CA TRP A 243 -9.50 -20.17 -1.90
C TRP A 243 -8.10 -20.00 -2.53
N ALA A 244 -7.41 -18.88 -2.26
CA ALA A 244 -6.06 -18.63 -2.72
C ALA A 244 -5.12 -18.28 -1.56
N ILE A 245 -3.93 -18.89 -1.57
CA ILE A 245 -2.91 -18.69 -0.55
C ILE A 245 -1.58 -18.36 -1.22
N ALA A 246 -0.97 -17.25 -0.83
CA ALA A 246 0.39 -16.92 -1.23
C ALA A 246 1.39 -17.62 -0.30
N PHE A 247 2.28 -18.41 -0.88
CA PHE A 247 3.47 -18.94 -0.24
C PHE A 247 4.63 -18.02 -0.61
N LYS A 248 5.22 -17.36 0.38
CA LYS A 248 6.39 -16.50 0.17
C LYS A 248 7.66 -17.30 0.41
N PHE A 249 8.63 -17.12 -0.48
CA PHE A 249 9.96 -17.72 -0.29
C PHE A 249 10.63 -17.17 0.96
N SER A 250 11.60 -17.92 1.45
CA SER A 250 12.46 -17.44 2.53
C SER A 250 13.14 -16.15 2.08
N ALA A 251 13.00 -15.11 2.90
CA ALA A 251 13.63 -13.84 2.61
C ALA A 251 15.16 -14.01 2.65
N GLU A 252 15.86 -13.37 1.72
CA GLU A 252 17.32 -13.31 1.78
C GLU A 252 17.77 -12.64 3.07
N GLU A 253 18.70 -13.30 3.76
CA GLU A 253 19.29 -12.82 5.01
C GLU A 253 20.73 -12.38 4.77
N GLN A 254 21.09 -11.25 5.38
CA GLN A 254 22.44 -10.72 5.33
C GLN A 254 22.90 -10.33 6.73
N THR A 255 24.21 -10.43 6.93
CA THR A 255 24.83 -10.01 8.20
C THR A 255 25.32 -8.58 8.07
N THR A 256 25.00 -7.75 9.08
CA THR A 256 25.51 -6.38 9.19
C THR A 256 25.72 -5.99 10.65
N GLN A 257 26.24 -4.79 10.90
CA GLN A 257 26.45 -4.29 12.25
C GLN A 257 25.33 -3.34 12.67
N LEU A 258 24.80 -3.52 13.87
CA LEU A 258 23.84 -2.62 14.53
C LEU A 258 24.59 -1.44 15.12
N LEU A 259 24.56 -0.29 14.46
CA LEU A 259 25.31 0.90 14.88
C LEU A 259 24.61 1.68 16.00
N ASP A 260 23.27 1.73 15.97
CA ASP A 260 22.47 2.48 16.93
C ASP A 260 21.02 1.99 16.94
N ILE A 261 20.25 2.34 17.97
CA ILE A 261 18.80 2.12 18.04
C ILE A 261 18.13 3.47 18.31
N LYS A 262 17.42 3.97 17.29
CA LYS A 262 16.67 5.22 17.35
C LYS A 262 15.20 4.95 17.64
N LEU A 263 14.54 5.87 18.34
CA LEU A 263 13.09 5.84 18.52
C LEU A 263 12.41 6.66 17.44
N GLN A 264 11.24 6.23 17.03
CA GLN A 264 10.35 6.94 16.13
C GLN A 264 8.97 7.08 16.77
N VAL A 265 8.38 8.27 16.74
CA VAL A 265 7.02 8.53 17.25
C VAL A 265 6.06 8.56 16.07
N GLY A 266 5.06 7.71 16.11
CA GLY A 266 3.99 7.70 15.10
C GLY A 266 2.84 8.66 15.44
N ARG A 267 1.93 8.86 14.48
CA ARG A 267 0.79 9.80 14.58
C ARG A 267 -0.15 9.57 15.78
N THR A 268 -0.18 8.37 16.33
CA THR A 268 -0.99 8.02 17.51
C THR A 268 -0.16 8.03 18.80
N GLY A 269 1.02 8.65 18.79
CA GLY A 269 1.95 8.65 19.91
C GLY A 269 2.70 7.34 20.13
N ALA A 270 2.48 6.31 19.32
CA ALA A 270 3.20 5.04 19.41
C ALA A 270 4.69 5.24 19.18
N ILE A 271 5.53 4.64 20.02
CA ILE A 271 6.99 4.77 19.96
C ILE A 271 7.60 3.44 19.51
N THR A 272 8.22 3.45 18.34
CA THR A 272 8.79 2.26 17.72
C THR A 272 10.31 2.39 17.65
N PRO A 273 11.07 1.41 18.16
CA PRO A 273 12.52 1.38 17.97
C PRO A 273 12.88 0.95 16.54
N VAL A 274 13.88 1.61 15.98
CA VAL A 274 14.42 1.38 14.63
C VAL A 274 15.92 1.18 14.74
N ALA A 275 16.41 0.07 14.20
CA ALA A 275 17.83 -0.22 14.09
C ALA A 275 18.46 0.70 13.03
N VAL A 276 19.57 1.33 13.40
CA VAL A 276 20.50 1.99 12.47
C VAL A 276 21.60 0.98 12.15
N LEU A 277 21.73 0.61 10.90
CA LEU A 277 22.61 -0.46 10.45
C LEU A 277 23.77 0.10 9.63
N LYS A 278 24.92 -0.59 9.69
CA LYS A 278 25.91 -0.41 8.64
C LYS A 278 25.27 -0.84 7.31
N PRO A 279 25.28 0.02 6.28
CA PRO A 279 24.56 -0.28 5.04
C PRO A 279 24.94 -1.63 4.45
N VAL A 280 23.94 -2.43 4.11
CA VAL A 280 24.10 -3.77 3.56
C VAL A 280 23.07 -4.02 2.46
N ASN A 281 23.46 -4.74 1.41
CA ASN A 281 22.54 -5.11 0.34
C ASN A 281 21.76 -6.38 0.74
N VAL A 282 20.42 -6.29 0.77
CA VAL A 282 19.52 -7.40 1.09
C VAL A 282 18.48 -7.51 -0.02
N GLY A 283 18.51 -8.60 -0.76
CA GLY A 283 17.57 -8.81 -1.88
C GLY A 283 17.59 -7.66 -2.90
N GLY A 284 18.80 -7.21 -3.29
CA GLY A 284 18.98 -6.13 -4.28
C GLY A 284 18.73 -4.70 -3.77
N ALA A 285 18.39 -4.50 -2.49
CA ALA A 285 18.18 -3.16 -1.92
C ALA A 285 19.19 -2.86 -0.80
N LEU A 286 19.72 -1.63 -0.80
CA LEU A 286 20.60 -1.15 0.25
C LEU A 286 19.79 -0.81 1.51
N VAL A 287 20.04 -1.55 2.58
CA VAL A 287 19.35 -1.44 3.87
C VAL A 287 20.24 -0.75 4.88
N SER A 288 19.81 0.41 5.38
CA SER A 288 20.47 1.19 6.43
C SER A 288 19.63 1.29 7.70
N PHE A 289 18.34 0.95 7.61
CA PHE A 289 17.39 0.98 8.72
C PHE A 289 16.54 -0.27 8.71
N ALA A 290 16.23 -0.83 9.89
CA ALA A 290 15.35 -1.98 10.03
C ALA A 290 14.44 -1.83 11.25
N THR A 291 13.21 -2.35 11.17
CA THR A 291 12.31 -2.31 12.31
C THR A 291 12.77 -3.26 13.41
N LEU A 292 12.59 -2.83 14.66
CA LEU A 292 12.76 -3.65 15.85
C LEU A 292 11.41 -3.94 16.53
N HIS A 293 10.31 -3.54 15.90
CA HIS A 293 8.92 -3.71 16.31
C HIS A 293 8.58 -3.06 17.67
N ASN A 294 9.18 -3.49 18.76
CA ASN A 294 8.94 -2.98 20.12
C ASN A 294 10.13 -3.30 21.03
N PRO A 295 10.20 -2.71 22.25
CA PRO A 295 11.28 -2.96 23.20
C PRO A 295 11.42 -4.42 23.65
N ASP A 296 10.32 -5.17 23.74
CA ASP A 296 10.33 -6.58 24.14
C ASP A 296 11.07 -7.45 23.12
N GLU A 297 10.93 -7.13 21.81
CA GLU A 297 11.67 -7.83 20.76
C GLU A 297 13.17 -7.60 20.84
N ILE A 298 13.61 -6.39 21.20
CA ILE A 298 15.03 -6.09 21.44
C ILE A 298 15.56 -6.95 22.58
N LYS A 299 14.81 -7.02 23.68
CA LYS A 299 15.15 -7.83 24.84
C LYS A 299 15.14 -9.33 24.52
N ARG A 300 14.08 -9.80 23.83
CA ARG A 300 13.92 -11.21 23.45
C ARG A 300 15.05 -11.71 22.54
N LYS A 301 15.52 -10.86 21.62
CA LYS A 301 16.60 -11.15 20.68
C LYS A 301 17.98 -10.83 21.24
N ASP A 302 18.09 -10.36 22.49
CA ASP A 302 19.32 -9.87 23.15
C ASP A 302 20.14 -8.97 22.22
N LEU A 303 19.48 -7.96 21.61
CA LEU A 303 20.14 -7.03 20.70
C LEU A 303 20.87 -5.95 21.48
N ARG A 304 22.14 -5.72 21.14
CA ARG A 304 22.98 -4.67 21.73
C ARG A 304 23.58 -3.79 20.65
N ILE A 305 23.76 -2.52 20.95
CA ILE A 305 24.47 -1.61 20.05
C ILE A 305 25.88 -2.14 19.80
N ASN A 306 26.34 -2.11 18.58
CA ASN A 306 27.57 -2.68 18.04
C ASN A 306 27.55 -4.20 17.81
N ASP A 307 26.44 -4.91 18.05
CA ASP A 307 26.31 -6.32 17.67
C ASP A 307 26.34 -6.51 16.15
N TYR A 308 26.85 -7.66 15.73
CA TYR A 308 26.52 -8.19 14.41
C TYR A 308 25.14 -8.82 14.44
N VAL A 309 24.32 -8.48 13.47
CA VAL A 309 22.91 -8.90 13.39
C VAL A 309 22.60 -9.46 12.01
N ILE A 310 21.67 -10.41 11.98
CA ILE A 310 21.07 -10.91 10.76
C ILE A 310 19.87 -10.03 10.43
N VAL A 311 19.82 -9.53 9.21
CA VAL A 311 18.72 -8.69 8.69
C VAL A 311 18.12 -9.33 7.46
N ARG A 312 16.81 -9.19 7.30
CA ARG A 312 16.07 -9.60 6.11
C ARG A 312 15.01 -8.57 5.74
N ARG A 313 14.48 -8.68 4.54
CA ARG A 313 13.33 -7.88 4.10
C ARG A 313 12.08 -8.74 4.17
N ALA A 314 11.25 -8.52 5.20
CA ALA A 314 9.99 -9.24 5.35
C ALA A 314 9.08 -8.99 4.14
N GLY A 315 8.77 -10.07 3.40
CA GLY A 315 7.98 -10.01 2.16
C GLY A 315 8.61 -9.15 1.07
N ASP A 316 9.95 -9.07 1.03
CA ASP A 316 10.73 -8.24 0.10
C ASP A 316 10.43 -6.72 0.19
N VAL A 317 9.80 -6.26 1.27
CA VAL A 317 9.39 -4.85 1.45
C VAL A 317 10.00 -4.19 2.68
N ILE A 318 9.76 -4.74 3.88
CA ILE A 318 10.14 -4.09 5.15
C ILE A 318 11.37 -4.76 5.74
N PRO A 319 12.50 -4.01 5.90
CA PRO A 319 13.66 -4.55 6.58
C PRO A 319 13.37 -4.78 8.07
N GLU A 320 13.76 -5.95 8.57
CA GLU A 320 13.69 -6.29 9.99
C GLU A 320 14.97 -6.98 10.46
N VAL A 321 15.31 -6.80 11.74
CA VAL A 321 16.38 -7.55 12.39
C VAL A 321 15.83 -8.89 12.86
N VAL A 322 16.41 -9.99 12.35
CA VAL A 322 16.02 -11.36 12.68
C VAL A 322 16.56 -11.76 14.05
N SER A 323 17.88 -11.67 14.23
CA SER A 323 18.59 -12.05 15.47
C SER A 323 19.91 -11.32 15.59
N SER A 324 20.49 -11.32 16.80
CA SER A 324 21.91 -11.05 17.02
C SER A 324 22.74 -12.29 16.66
N ILE A 325 24.07 -12.11 16.52
CA ILE A 325 25.06 -13.17 16.37
C ILE A 325 25.98 -13.08 17.60
N PRO A 326 25.62 -13.75 18.73
CA PRO A 326 26.33 -13.62 19.99
C PRO A 326 27.81 -14.03 19.91
N GLU A 327 28.13 -14.99 19.02
CA GLU A 327 29.50 -15.50 18.80
C GLU A 327 30.44 -14.43 18.21
N ARG A 328 29.86 -13.40 17.57
CA ARG A 328 30.59 -12.27 16.99
C ARG A 328 30.51 -11.00 17.85
N ARG A 329 29.98 -11.11 19.08
CA ARG A 329 29.80 -9.97 19.97
C ARG A 329 31.15 -9.49 20.50
N GLU A 330 31.39 -8.21 20.36
CA GLU A 330 32.60 -7.55 20.84
C GLU A 330 32.38 -6.96 22.22
N SER A 331 33.48 -6.67 22.91
CA SER A 331 33.44 -5.99 24.24
C SER A 331 32.86 -4.58 24.17
N SER A 332 32.81 -4.00 22.98
CA SER A 332 32.20 -2.69 22.68
C SER A 332 30.68 -2.69 22.65
N SER A 333 30.05 -3.88 22.65
CA SER A 333 28.58 -4.02 22.56
C SER A 333 27.91 -3.51 23.84
N LYS A 334 26.92 -2.60 23.65
CA LYS A 334 26.21 -1.94 24.75
C LYS A 334 24.76 -2.37 24.79
N SER A 335 24.27 -2.75 25.97
CA SER A 335 22.85 -2.99 26.19
C SER A 335 22.04 -1.71 25.95
N TRP A 336 20.89 -1.87 25.29
CA TRP A 336 19.95 -0.78 25.06
C TRP A 336 18.79 -0.86 26.06
N SER A 337 18.33 0.28 26.50
CA SER A 337 17.11 0.39 27.32
C SER A 337 16.23 1.54 26.83
N LEU A 338 14.93 1.37 26.94
CA LEU A 338 13.98 2.41 26.58
C LEU A 338 14.16 3.61 27.53
N GLN A 339 14.31 4.79 26.95
CA GLN A 339 14.37 6.03 27.71
C GLN A 339 13.02 6.35 28.37
N LYS A 340 13.02 7.07 29.48
CA LYS A 340 11.79 7.41 30.22
C LYS A 340 11.00 8.56 29.58
N LYS A 341 11.70 9.48 28.91
CA LYS A 341 11.07 10.64 28.24
C LYS A 341 10.89 10.39 26.76
N CYS A 342 9.78 10.88 26.23
CA CYS A 342 9.52 10.91 24.78
C CYS A 342 10.51 11.84 24.06
N LEU A 343 10.71 11.63 22.79
CA LEU A 343 11.52 12.50 21.93
C LEU A 343 11.03 13.95 21.87
N CYS A 344 9.78 14.22 22.24
CA CYS A 344 9.26 15.59 22.39
C CYS A 344 9.80 16.32 23.63
N GLU A 345 10.47 15.58 24.55
CA GLU A 345 11.07 16.05 25.80
C GLU A 345 10.08 16.54 26.88
N GLU A 346 8.80 16.70 26.53
CA GLU A 346 7.77 17.24 27.42
C GLU A 346 7.04 16.16 28.23
N TYR A 347 6.86 14.97 27.65
CA TYR A 347 6.03 13.89 28.20
C TYR A 347 6.84 12.62 28.44
N SER A 348 6.38 11.79 29.38
CA SER A 348 6.90 10.45 29.63
C SER A 348 6.52 9.47 28.53
N ILE A 349 7.22 8.34 28.52
CA ILE A 349 6.87 7.16 27.73
C ILE A 349 6.16 6.19 28.65
N GLU A 350 5.00 5.69 28.23
CA GLU A 350 4.14 4.81 29.02
C GLU A 350 3.70 3.59 28.20
N PHE A 351 3.44 2.49 28.88
CA PHE A 351 2.77 1.32 28.32
C PHE A 351 1.29 1.39 28.72
N VAL A 352 0.39 1.31 27.73
CA VAL A 352 -1.04 1.39 27.95
C VAL A 352 -1.66 -0.01 27.80
N ASN A 353 -2.44 -0.45 28.79
CA ASN A 353 -3.25 -1.68 28.73
C ASN A 353 -2.52 -2.93 28.22
N GLU A 354 -1.38 -3.29 28.84
CA GLU A 354 -0.58 -4.48 28.47
C GLU A 354 -0.04 -4.49 27.02
N GLU A 355 -0.07 -3.34 26.35
CA GLU A 355 0.47 -3.24 25.00
C GLU A 355 1.99 -3.35 25.00
N LYS A 356 2.51 -4.05 23.99
CA LYS A 356 3.95 -4.18 23.78
C LYS A 356 4.61 -2.94 23.18
N VAL A 357 3.81 -2.04 22.60
CA VAL A 357 4.29 -0.80 21.98
C VAL A 357 4.06 0.36 22.93
N PRO A 358 5.14 0.97 23.46
CA PRO A 358 5.02 2.12 24.36
C PRO A 358 4.54 3.37 23.60
N ARG A 359 4.01 4.33 24.35
CA ARG A 359 3.44 5.57 23.82
C ARG A 359 3.91 6.79 24.58
N CYS A 360 3.86 7.94 23.89
CA CYS A 360 4.01 9.23 24.54
C CYS A 360 2.75 9.55 25.35
N ALA A 361 2.90 9.84 26.65
CA ALA A 361 1.80 10.23 27.55
C ALA A 361 1.09 11.52 27.10
N GLY A 362 1.76 12.36 26.32
CA GLY A 362 1.18 13.57 25.75
C GLY A 362 0.09 13.33 24.71
N LYS A 363 -0.04 12.09 24.20
CA LYS A 363 -1.03 11.75 23.15
C LYS A 363 -0.99 12.79 22.00
N GLU A 364 -2.11 13.42 21.71
CA GLU A 364 -2.26 14.46 20.67
C GLU A 364 -1.52 15.78 20.99
N LYS A 365 -1.19 16.03 22.26
CA LYS A 365 -0.39 17.19 22.68
C LYS A 365 1.11 17.03 22.42
N CYS A 366 1.57 15.82 22.10
CA CYS A 366 2.95 15.58 21.71
C CYS A 366 3.21 16.20 20.33
N LYS A 367 4.06 17.23 20.26
CA LYS A 367 4.37 17.96 19.02
C LYS A 367 4.84 17.06 17.86
N ILE A 368 5.50 15.92 18.18
CA ILE A 368 5.94 14.98 17.15
C ILE A 368 4.75 14.16 16.64
N ALA A 369 3.90 13.65 17.55
CA ALA A 369 2.71 12.89 17.17
C ALA A 369 1.72 13.77 16.39
N SER A 370 1.52 15.01 16.80
CA SER A 370 0.68 16.00 16.12
C SER A 370 1.20 16.29 14.70
N LYS A 371 2.52 16.50 14.55
CA LYS A 371 3.14 16.63 13.21
C LYS A 371 2.85 15.41 12.33
N GLU A 372 3.07 14.20 12.82
CA GLU A 372 2.82 12.97 12.06
C GLU A 372 1.31 12.78 11.76
N ALA A 373 0.42 13.25 12.63
CA ALA A 373 -1.02 13.26 12.38
C ALA A 373 -1.40 14.23 11.26
N LEU A 374 -0.82 15.43 11.20
CA LEU A 374 -1.01 16.40 10.11
C LEU A 374 -0.50 15.85 8.76
N ILE A 375 0.69 15.22 8.76
CA ILE A 375 1.24 14.57 7.56
C ILE A 375 0.31 13.45 7.07
N PHE A 376 -0.21 12.65 7.99
CA PHE A 376 -1.15 11.59 7.64
C PHE A 376 -2.48 12.14 7.12
N PHE A 377 -3.02 13.20 7.76
CA PHE A 377 -4.26 13.84 7.35
C PHE A 377 -4.21 14.32 5.89
N GLY A 378 -3.09 14.94 5.46
CA GLY A 378 -2.88 15.37 4.09
C GLY A 378 -2.50 14.25 3.10
N SER A 379 -2.08 13.07 3.58
CA SER A 379 -1.59 11.99 2.73
C SER A 379 -2.68 11.33 1.87
N LYS A 380 -2.29 10.51 0.89
CA LYS A 380 -3.20 9.64 0.10
C LYS A 380 -4.06 8.72 0.96
N SER A 381 -3.59 8.34 2.13
CA SER A 381 -4.34 7.52 3.09
C SER A 381 -5.29 8.33 3.96
N GLY A 382 -5.11 9.63 4.04
CA GLY A 382 -6.00 10.61 4.65
C GLY A 382 -6.88 11.29 3.59
N LEU A 383 -6.86 12.62 3.54
CA LEU A 383 -7.69 13.42 2.64
C LEU A 383 -7.12 13.57 1.22
N ASP A 384 -5.87 13.16 0.98
CA ASP A 384 -5.17 13.24 -0.32
C ASP A 384 -5.04 14.69 -0.82
N ILE A 385 -4.47 15.56 0.03
CA ILE A 385 -4.26 16.96 -0.28
C ILE A 385 -2.94 17.11 -1.06
N ASP A 386 -3.03 17.34 -2.37
CA ASP A 386 -1.85 17.48 -3.22
C ASP A 386 -0.99 18.66 -2.78
N GLY A 387 0.32 18.44 -2.71
CA GLY A 387 1.27 19.44 -2.22
C GLY A 387 1.44 19.53 -0.71
N LEU A 388 0.59 18.88 0.12
CA LEU A 388 0.71 18.82 1.58
C LEU A 388 1.53 17.60 2.03
N GLY A 389 2.76 17.49 1.53
CA GLY A 389 3.71 16.46 1.96
C GLY A 389 4.44 16.82 3.26
N ARG A 390 5.32 15.91 3.73
CA ARG A 390 6.11 16.09 4.96
C ARG A 390 6.85 17.43 5.02
N GLU A 391 7.58 17.78 3.98
CA GLU A 391 8.34 19.04 3.93
C GLU A 391 7.45 20.28 4.02
N THR A 392 6.29 20.25 3.35
CA THR A 392 5.31 21.34 3.42
C THR A 392 4.74 21.48 4.82
N VAL A 393 4.32 20.39 5.45
CA VAL A 393 3.80 20.40 6.84
C VAL A 393 4.88 20.91 7.81
N GLU A 394 6.11 20.46 7.68
CA GLU A 394 7.23 20.92 8.51
C GLU A 394 7.50 22.42 8.33
N THR A 395 7.47 22.92 7.10
CA THR A 395 7.62 24.35 6.82
C THR A 395 6.50 25.16 7.47
N LEU A 396 5.23 24.75 7.31
CA LEU A 396 4.08 25.46 7.87
C LEU A 396 4.08 25.47 9.41
N LEU A 397 4.51 24.37 10.04
CA LEU A 397 4.66 24.28 11.50
C LEU A 397 5.81 25.17 12.01
N ASN A 398 6.97 25.16 11.33
CA ASN A 398 8.14 25.98 11.72
C ASN A 398 7.86 27.48 11.62
N GLU A 399 7.05 27.88 10.63
CA GLU A 399 6.62 29.28 10.45
C GLU A 399 5.39 29.64 11.31
N ASN A 400 4.93 28.71 12.18
CA ASN A 400 3.75 28.88 13.05
C ASN A 400 2.45 29.24 12.29
N LEU A 401 2.32 28.80 11.04
CA LEU A 401 1.12 29.03 10.23
C LEU A 401 0.03 27.99 10.51
N ILE A 402 0.41 26.83 10.99
CA ILE A 402 -0.52 25.77 11.41
C ILE A 402 -0.06 25.16 12.74
N SER A 403 -1.01 24.66 13.54
CA SER A 403 -0.78 23.88 14.76
C SER A 403 -1.68 22.65 14.83
N ASN A 404 -2.77 22.65 14.10
CA ASN A 404 -3.81 21.61 14.07
C ASN A 404 -4.41 21.46 12.66
N PHE A 405 -5.38 20.56 12.49
CA PHE A 405 -6.02 20.30 11.19
C PHE A 405 -6.81 21.50 10.66
N GLU A 406 -7.49 22.24 11.55
CA GLU A 406 -8.37 23.35 11.18
C GLU A 406 -7.60 24.53 10.60
N ASP A 407 -6.38 24.76 11.08
CA ASP A 407 -5.51 25.87 10.64
C ASP A 407 -5.18 25.75 9.15
N LEU A 408 -5.16 24.54 8.59
CA LEU A 408 -4.97 24.31 7.15
C LEU A 408 -5.99 25.07 6.30
N TYR A 409 -7.23 25.17 6.79
CA TYR A 409 -8.35 25.80 6.08
C TYR A 409 -8.43 27.32 6.29
N SER A 410 -7.56 27.86 7.16
CA SER A 410 -7.40 29.29 7.41
C SER A 410 -6.23 29.91 6.63
N LEU A 411 -5.43 29.06 5.95
CA LEU A 411 -4.29 29.51 5.16
C LEU A 411 -4.73 30.36 3.96
N ASN A 412 -3.98 31.43 3.71
CA ASN A 412 -4.23 32.34 2.59
C ASN A 412 -3.00 32.52 1.69
N TYR A 413 -3.21 33.17 0.55
CA TYR A 413 -2.18 33.37 -0.46
C TYR A 413 -0.98 34.15 0.08
N ASP A 414 -1.22 35.27 0.81
CA ASP A 414 -0.16 36.18 1.27
C ASP A 414 0.76 35.50 2.29
N GLN A 415 0.24 34.62 3.13
CA GLN A 415 1.04 33.84 4.06
C GLN A 415 1.96 32.85 3.36
N LEU A 416 1.47 32.19 2.31
CA LEU A 416 2.20 31.12 1.64
C LEU A 416 3.22 31.62 0.61
N ILE A 417 2.90 32.68 -0.13
CA ILE A 417 3.79 33.18 -1.19
C ILE A 417 5.11 33.75 -0.64
N ASN A 418 5.10 34.18 0.63
CA ASN A 418 6.29 34.71 1.30
C ASN A 418 7.21 33.63 1.90
N LEU A 419 6.80 32.36 1.86
CA LEU A 419 7.62 31.25 2.37
C LEU A 419 8.84 30.99 1.47
N PRO A 420 9.99 30.55 2.05
CA PRO A 420 11.18 30.22 1.28
C PRO A 420 10.89 29.17 0.20
N GLN A 421 11.34 29.41 -1.02
CA GLN A 421 11.17 28.53 -2.20
C GLN A 421 9.71 28.36 -2.68
N TRP A 422 8.74 29.13 -2.15
CA TRP A 422 7.38 29.15 -2.65
C TRP A 422 7.24 30.12 -3.83
N LYS A 423 6.42 29.74 -4.80
CA LYS A 423 6.07 30.54 -5.98
C LYS A 423 4.57 30.40 -6.22
N GLU A 424 4.03 31.32 -7.00
CA GLU A 424 2.60 31.43 -7.31
C GLU A 424 1.94 30.09 -7.62
N LYS A 425 2.50 29.30 -8.52
CA LYS A 425 1.94 28.00 -8.91
C LYS A 425 1.83 27.02 -7.72
N LYS A 426 2.86 26.93 -6.87
CA LYS A 426 2.86 26.03 -5.70
C LYS A 426 1.83 26.50 -4.69
N THR A 427 1.74 27.80 -4.44
CA THR A 427 0.80 28.44 -3.52
C THR A 427 -0.65 28.19 -3.96
N ILE A 428 -0.99 28.49 -5.21
CA ILE A 428 -2.34 28.31 -5.74
C ILE A 428 -2.75 26.83 -5.74
N ASN A 429 -1.85 25.95 -6.17
CA ASN A 429 -2.14 24.50 -6.19
C ASN A 429 -2.46 23.97 -4.79
N LEU A 430 -1.66 24.33 -3.78
CA LEU A 430 -1.92 23.85 -2.41
C LEU A 430 -3.25 24.41 -1.87
N LEU A 431 -3.53 25.69 -2.05
CA LEU A 431 -4.80 26.29 -1.58
C LEU A 431 -6.02 25.66 -2.25
N ASN A 432 -5.94 25.37 -3.55
CA ASN A 432 -7.00 24.67 -4.27
C ASN A 432 -7.17 23.25 -3.77
N ALA A 433 -6.08 22.50 -3.56
CA ALA A 433 -6.13 21.14 -3.04
C ALA A 433 -6.73 21.09 -1.62
N ILE A 434 -6.38 22.04 -0.75
CA ILE A 434 -6.99 22.18 0.58
C ILE A 434 -8.49 22.46 0.44
N LYS A 435 -8.90 23.37 -0.42
CA LYS A 435 -10.32 23.69 -0.63
C LYS A 435 -11.10 22.51 -1.18
N GLU A 436 -10.53 21.75 -2.13
CA GLU A 436 -11.16 20.57 -2.70
C GLU A 436 -11.31 19.43 -1.66
N SER A 437 -10.38 19.34 -0.71
CA SER A 437 -10.40 18.31 0.33
C SER A 437 -11.60 18.36 1.26
N ILE A 438 -12.35 19.47 1.27
CA ILE A 438 -13.60 19.60 2.05
C ILE A 438 -14.70 18.68 1.48
N ASN A 439 -14.67 18.40 0.16
CA ASN A 439 -15.70 17.64 -0.54
C ASN A 439 -15.48 16.13 -0.51
N VAL A 440 -15.02 15.59 0.62
CA VAL A 440 -14.78 14.14 0.77
C VAL A 440 -15.95 13.43 1.42
N GLU A 441 -16.00 12.11 1.21
CA GLU A 441 -16.98 11.27 1.91
C GLU A 441 -16.69 11.24 3.43
N PRO A 442 -17.73 11.17 4.29
CA PRO A 442 -17.56 11.08 5.73
C PRO A 442 -16.63 9.94 6.18
N SER A 443 -16.66 8.80 5.51
CA SER A 443 -15.77 7.67 5.80
C SER A 443 -14.29 7.99 5.57
N LYS A 444 -13.99 8.82 4.57
CA LYS A 444 -12.61 9.25 4.30
C LYS A 444 -12.13 10.24 5.36
N LEU A 445 -13.00 11.18 5.77
CA LEU A 445 -12.71 12.09 6.87
C LEU A 445 -12.47 11.32 8.18
N LEU A 446 -13.34 10.36 8.55
CA LEU A 446 -13.17 9.54 9.74
C LEU A 446 -11.83 8.80 9.77
N ALA A 447 -11.42 8.25 8.61
CA ALA A 447 -10.12 7.60 8.49
C ALA A 447 -8.96 8.59 8.65
N ALA A 448 -9.10 9.82 8.10
CA ALA A 448 -8.08 10.86 8.13
C ALA A 448 -7.85 11.44 9.54
N LEU A 449 -8.84 11.43 10.42
CA LEU A 449 -8.70 11.82 11.82
C LEU A 449 -7.66 10.97 12.57
N GLY A 450 -7.30 9.81 12.04
CA GLY A 450 -6.22 8.99 12.58
C GLY A 450 -6.56 8.30 13.91
N ILE A 451 -7.84 8.15 14.23
CA ILE A 451 -8.32 7.43 15.44
C ILE A 451 -7.73 6.01 15.40
N ARG A 452 -7.24 5.59 16.54
CA ARG A 452 -6.59 4.29 16.68
C ARG A 452 -7.53 3.15 16.28
N PHE A 453 -7.01 2.16 15.55
CA PHE A 453 -7.75 1.02 14.97
C PHE A 453 -8.82 1.39 13.94
N VAL A 454 -9.08 2.67 13.71
CA VAL A 454 -10.05 3.16 12.73
C VAL A 454 -9.31 3.47 11.43
N GLY A 455 -9.21 2.47 10.56
CA GLY A 455 -8.66 2.59 9.21
C GLY A 455 -9.76 2.75 8.16
N LYS A 456 -9.39 2.87 6.88
CA LYS A 456 -10.35 3.07 5.77
C LYS A 456 -11.53 2.10 5.77
N GLN A 457 -11.28 0.79 5.95
CA GLN A 457 -12.34 -0.22 5.95
C GLN A 457 -13.28 -0.08 7.16
N THR A 458 -12.68 0.08 8.35
CA THR A 458 -13.45 0.30 9.59
C THR A 458 -14.29 1.56 9.48
N SER A 459 -13.73 2.65 8.93
CA SER A 459 -14.46 3.91 8.72
C SER A 459 -15.63 3.74 7.75
N LYS A 460 -15.45 3.02 6.64
CA LYS A 460 -16.55 2.70 5.71
C LYS A 460 -17.65 1.87 6.37
N LEU A 461 -17.28 0.81 7.12
CA LEU A 461 -18.26 0.00 7.85
C LEU A 461 -19.07 0.85 8.83
N LEU A 462 -18.41 1.66 9.65
CA LEU A 462 -19.07 2.52 10.63
C LEU A 462 -20.01 3.54 9.97
N VAL A 463 -19.53 4.28 8.98
CA VAL A 463 -20.34 5.31 8.31
C VAL A 463 -21.48 4.69 7.51
N ASN A 464 -21.29 3.54 6.87
CA ASN A 464 -22.37 2.85 6.16
C ASN A 464 -23.46 2.35 7.13
N SER A 465 -23.07 1.89 8.33
CA SER A 465 -24.03 1.39 9.33
C SER A 465 -24.83 2.53 10.00
N PHE A 466 -24.17 3.67 10.27
CA PHE A 466 -24.80 4.77 11.03
C PHE A 466 -25.22 5.98 10.18
N GLY A 467 -24.77 6.04 8.93
CA GLY A 467 -25.17 7.10 7.99
C GLY A 467 -24.43 8.43 8.12
N SER A 468 -23.78 8.72 9.26
CA SER A 468 -23.03 9.97 9.46
C SER A 468 -21.94 9.83 10.51
N LEU A 469 -20.97 10.74 10.54
CA LEU A 469 -19.95 10.80 11.60
C LEU A 469 -20.55 11.11 12.97
N GLU A 470 -21.52 12.00 13.02
CA GLU A 470 -22.21 12.36 14.26
C GLU A 470 -22.90 11.12 14.86
N SER A 471 -23.61 10.35 14.04
CA SER A 471 -24.24 9.10 14.48
C SER A 471 -23.21 8.06 14.93
N VAL A 472 -22.04 7.96 14.27
CA VAL A 472 -20.95 7.07 14.70
C VAL A 472 -20.42 7.45 16.08
N PHE A 473 -20.18 8.74 16.32
CA PHE A 473 -19.63 9.21 17.60
C PHE A 473 -20.63 9.17 18.75
N ASN A 474 -21.92 9.25 18.46
CA ASN A 474 -23.00 9.19 19.45
C ASN A 474 -23.62 7.78 19.57
N ALA A 475 -23.13 6.80 18.83
CA ALA A 475 -23.64 5.42 18.89
C ALA A 475 -23.31 4.75 20.22
N ASP A 476 -24.27 3.99 20.74
CA ASP A 476 -24.07 3.19 21.93
C ASP A 476 -23.10 2.02 21.66
N LYS A 477 -22.41 1.60 22.73
CA LYS A 477 -21.47 0.47 22.64
C LYS A 477 -22.12 -0.81 22.08
N LEU A 478 -23.36 -1.07 22.45
CA LEU A 478 -24.13 -2.24 22.00
C LEU A 478 -24.38 -2.19 20.49
N ASP A 479 -24.73 -1.02 19.96
CA ASP A 479 -24.99 -0.83 18.53
C ASP A 479 -23.71 -1.04 17.71
N LEU A 480 -22.58 -0.52 18.21
CA LEU A 480 -21.27 -0.71 17.58
C LEU A 480 -20.83 -2.19 17.58
N GLN A 481 -21.15 -2.95 18.65
CA GLN A 481 -20.83 -4.37 18.74
C GLN A 481 -21.61 -5.25 17.74
N GLN A 482 -22.80 -4.81 17.30
CA GLN A 482 -23.61 -5.55 16.32
C GLN A 482 -23.01 -5.52 14.90
N ILE A 483 -22.07 -4.60 14.63
CA ILE A 483 -21.46 -4.50 13.31
C ILE A 483 -20.40 -5.58 13.14
N HIS A 484 -20.64 -6.50 12.22
CA HIS A 484 -19.67 -7.54 11.90
C HIS A 484 -18.33 -6.94 11.45
N GLY A 485 -17.24 -7.31 12.12
CA GLY A 485 -15.89 -6.82 11.83
C GLY A 485 -15.43 -5.62 12.67
N ILE A 486 -16.24 -5.15 13.61
CA ILE A 486 -15.87 -4.15 14.62
C ILE A 486 -15.52 -4.86 15.93
N SER A 487 -14.32 -4.62 16.44
CA SER A 487 -13.83 -5.19 17.71
C SER A 487 -14.03 -4.22 18.88
N ASP A 488 -14.03 -4.73 20.12
CA ASP A 488 -14.05 -3.88 21.32
C ASP A 488 -12.92 -2.86 21.37
N SER A 489 -11.74 -3.19 20.81
CA SER A 489 -10.63 -2.24 20.72
C SER A 489 -10.95 -1.02 19.85
N VAL A 490 -11.68 -1.20 18.75
CA VAL A 490 -12.15 -0.11 17.89
C VAL A 490 -13.17 0.74 18.65
N ILE A 491 -14.15 0.10 19.28
CA ILE A 491 -15.23 0.78 20.04
C ILE A 491 -14.64 1.64 21.15
N ASN A 492 -13.77 1.04 21.95
CA ASN A 492 -13.13 1.76 23.06
C ASN A 492 -12.26 2.94 22.56
N SER A 493 -11.56 2.76 21.42
CA SER A 493 -10.75 3.84 20.83
C SER A 493 -11.58 5.01 20.31
N ILE A 494 -12.74 4.75 19.72
CA ILE A 494 -13.67 5.81 19.28
C ILE A 494 -14.22 6.55 20.50
N ALA A 495 -14.68 5.82 21.51
CA ALA A 495 -15.23 6.40 22.73
C ALA A 495 -14.19 7.23 23.49
N GLU A 496 -12.96 6.73 23.67
CA GLU A 496 -11.86 7.46 24.29
C GLU A 496 -11.54 8.74 23.51
N TRP A 497 -11.38 8.64 22.18
CA TRP A 497 -11.06 9.78 21.34
C TRP A 497 -12.15 10.86 21.40
N TYR A 498 -13.41 10.47 21.28
CA TYR A 498 -14.54 11.42 21.30
C TYR A 498 -14.88 11.94 22.72
N SER A 499 -14.38 11.31 23.80
CA SER A 499 -14.52 11.83 25.15
C SER A 499 -13.72 13.11 25.39
N GLU A 500 -12.65 13.34 24.64
CA GLU A 500 -11.82 14.54 24.74
C GLU A 500 -12.53 15.76 24.16
N ASN A 501 -12.64 16.82 24.97
CA ASN A 501 -13.32 18.06 24.53
C ASN A 501 -12.64 18.73 23.32
N SER A 502 -11.33 18.60 23.16
CA SER A 502 -10.60 19.08 21.99
C SER A 502 -11.09 18.42 20.71
N ASN A 503 -11.33 17.10 20.74
CA ASN A 503 -11.77 16.34 19.57
C ASN A 503 -13.22 16.61 19.20
N LYS A 504 -14.10 16.84 20.20
CA LYS A 504 -15.47 17.32 19.93
C LYS A 504 -15.46 18.67 19.22
N LYS A 505 -14.67 19.63 19.74
CA LYS A 505 -14.52 20.95 19.11
C LYS A 505 -13.94 20.83 17.70
N LEU A 506 -12.97 19.93 17.47
CA LEU A 506 -12.43 19.66 16.14
C LEU A 506 -13.53 19.26 15.15
N ILE A 507 -14.41 18.32 15.52
CA ILE A 507 -15.53 17.90 14.66
C ILE A 507 -16.49 19.06 14.39
N ASP A 508 -16.83 19.85 15.42
CA ASP A 508 -17.68 21.04 15.26
C ASP A 508 -17.06 22.07 14.30
N ASN A 509 -15.74 22.29 14.39
CA ASN A 509 -15.04 23.24 13.55
C ASN A 509 -14.90 22.74 12.11
N LEU A 510 -14.59 21.45 11.91
CA LEU A 510 -14.58 20.85 10.56
C LEU A 510 -15.97 20.93 9.90
N THR A 511 -17.03 20.77 10.68
CA THR A 511 -18.41 20.96 10.20
C THR A 511 -18.66 22.40 9.77
N LYS A 512 -18.22 23.40 10.55
CA LYS A 512 -18.34 24.84 10.22
C LYS A 512 -17.50 25.22 8.99
N ILE A 513 -16.35 24.57 8.76
CA ILE A 513 -15.51 24.74 7.58
C ILE A 513 -16.24 24.23 6.31
N GLY A 514 -17.20 23.33 6.46
CA GLY A 514 -18.03 22.83 5.37
C GLY A 514 -17.85 21.36 5.03
N PHE A 515 -17.11 20.60 5.85
CA PHE A 515 -17.06 19.15 5.69
C PHE A 515 -18.45 18.52 5.86
N LYS A 516 -18.78 17.60 4.96
CA LYS A 516 -20.03 16.85 5.03
C LYS A 516 -19.93 15.79 6.14
N VAL A 517 -20.21 16.20 7.36
CA VAL A 517 -20.23 15.29 8.53
C VAL A 517 -21.53 14.47 8.57
N ASN A 518 -22.61 14.95 7.94
CA ASN A 518 -24.00 14.52 8.13
C ASN A 518 -24.72 14.11 6.85
N THR A 519 -24.12 13.49 5.86
CA THR A 519 -24.93 13.04 4.70
C THR A 519 -24.38 11.79 4.02
N LEU A 520 -24.85 10.64 4.43
CA LEU A 520 -25.34 9.66 3.46
C LEU A 520 -26.88 9.78 3.49
N VAL A 521 -27.47 10.13 2.34
CA VAL A 521 -28.90 9.91 2.14
C VAL A 521 -29.09 8.41 2.36
N LYS A 522 -29.78 8.03 3.45
CA LYS A 522 -30.30 6.66 3.56
C LYS A 522 -31.11 6.45 2.31
N THR A 523 -30.65 5.62 1.42
CA THR A 523 -31.51 5.08 0.36
C THR A 523 -32.79 4.65 1.06
N SER A 524 -33.90 5.24 0.67
CA SER A 524 -35.23 4.97 1.22
C SER A 524 -35.38 3.48 1.44
N GLN A 525 -35.91 3.10 2.61
CA GLN A 525 -36.21 1.70 2.91
C GLN A 525 -37.04 1.15 1.74
N GLY A 526 -36.39 0.39 0.86
CA GLY A 526 -37.06 -0.32 -0.21
C GLY A 526 -37.93 -1.43 0.39
N GLN A 527 -38.90 -1.93 -0.38
CA GLN A 527 -39.81 -3.03 0.03
C GLN A 527 -39.09 -4.30 0.53
N LEU A 528 -37.76 -4.37 0.36
CA LEU A 528 -36.88 -5.48 0.72
C LEU A 528 -36.02 -5.20 1.97
N SER A 529 -36.24 -4.07 2.65
CA SER A 529 -35.53 -3.73 3.87
C SER A 529 -35.76 -4.76 4.97
N GLY A 530 -34.68 -5.26 5.60
CA GLY A 530 -34.72 -6.27 6.64
C GLY A 530 -34.86 -7.73 6.16
N LYS A 531 -34.86 -7.97 4.84
CA LYS A 531 -34.84 -9.33 4.25
C LYS A 531 -33.42 -9.71 3.86
N THR A 532 -33.00 -10.92 4.23
CA THR A 532 -31.75 -11.52 3.76
C THR A 532 -32.05 -12.35 2.51
N PHE A 533 -31.37 -12.03 1.42
CA PHE A 533 -31.48 -12.77 0.16
C PHE A 533 -30.23 -13.64 -0.02
N VAL A 534 -30.45 -14.91 -0.30
CA VAL A 534 -29.40 -15.82 -0.75
C VAL A 534 -29.62 -15.99 -2.25
N LEU A 535 -28.72 -15.44 -3.03
CA LEU A 535 -28.74 -15.62 -4.49
C LEU A 535 -28.10 -16.98 -4.80
N THR A 536 -28.92 -17.91 -5.27
CA THR A 536 -28.45 -19.21 -5.75
C THR A 536 -28.68 -19.26 -7.26
N GLY A 537 -27.64 -19.18 -8.04
CA GLY A 537 -27.68 -19.19 -9.50
C GLY A 537 -27.44 -17.82 -10.14
N THR A 538 -27.29 -17.81 -11.47
CA THR A 538 -27.03 -16.63 -12.29
C THR A 538 -28.33 -15.86 -12.48
N LEU A 539 -28.34 -14.57 -12.13
CA LEU A 539 -29.46 -13.68 -12.44
C LEU A 539 -29.37 -13.27 -13.92
N SER A 540 -30.37 -13.62 -14.71
CA SER A 540 -30.37 -13.40 -16.16
C SER A 540 -30.74 -11.97 -16.62
N HIS A 541 -31.14 -11.06 -15.71
CA HIS A 541 -31.44 -9.66 -16.03
C HIS A 541 -31.28 -8.75 -14.80
N TYR A 542 -30.46 -7.75 -14.94
CA TYR A 542 -30.52 -6.46 -14.28
C TYR A 542 -30.51 -5.36 -15.33
#